data_54b12f97e12a995e916ddac804413330
#
_entry.id   54b12f97e12a995e916ddac804413330
#
_cell.length_a   1.000
_cell.length_b   1.000
_cell.length_c   1.000
_cell.angle_alpha   90.00
_cell.angle_beta   90.00
_cell.angle_gamma   90.00
#
_symmetry.space_group_name_H-M   'P 1'
#
loop_
_entity.id
_entity.type
_entity.pdbx_description
1 polymer ?
#
loop_
_entity_poly.entity_id
_entity_poly.type
_entity_poly.pdbx_seq_one_letter_code
_entity_poly.pdbx_strand_id
1 'polypeptide(L)'
;VTYGHNPRRQMISTEIVNKFDFEQLPGIYAKLYPGANGFVFTFVGNIDPETLKPLVEKYIGSIPAARKPINYVDDKAYPVKGEVTEEFTAPMQQPKVSVNYYFSGEMPYTLKNKMALTFLTQALNSRYLVSIREEKGGTYGVRVQGSTKYIPRETYSMTISFDTNEEMADELREIVMKEIEEIAANGPKSEDIEKHREFMLKSWKNSLEQNAGWMNYIQAKYGPGLEYLKDYEQVIRSLTNADVQAMAKKVLGDNNLVKVVMRPAKEKAE
;
A
#
# COMPACT_ATOMS: atom_id res chain seq x y z
N VAL A 1 0.72 6.11 -16.45
CA VAL A 1 1.59 4.96 -16.78
C VAL A 1 1.12 3.70 -16.06
N THR A 2 1.16 3.64 -14.73
CA THR A 2 0.89 2.44 -13.91
C THR A 2 -0.37 1.67 -14.31
N TYR A 3 -1.40 2.35 -14.77
CA TYR A 3 -2.68 1.77 -15.17
C TYR A 3 -2.96 1.93 -16.67
N GLY A 4 -1.93 2.05 -17.51
CA GLY A 4 -2.08 2.14 -18.96
C GLY A 4 -2.95 3.30 -19.43
N HIS A 5 -2.83 4.46 -18.77
CA HIS A 5 -3.65 5.66 -19.03
C HIS A 5 -5.16 5.43 -18.91
N ASN A 6 -5.58 4.46 -18.09
CA ASN A 6 -7.00 4.19 -17.85
C ASN A 6 -7.71 5.44 -17.33
N PRO A 7 -8.82 5.90 -17.96
CA PRO A 7 -9.51 7.13 -17.57
C PRO A 7 -10.06 7.11 -16.14
N ARG A 8 -10.28 5.93 -15.54
CA ARG A 8 -10.69 5.79 -14.13
C ARG A 8 -9.53 5.94 -13.13
N ARG A 9 -8.30 6.05 -13.60
CA ARG A 9 -7.06 6.18 -12.80
C ARG A 9 -6.26 7.41 -13.16
N GLN A 10 -6.92 8.42 -13.70
CA GLN A 10 -6.29 9.72 -13.96
C GLN A 10 -6.05 10.48 -12.66
N MET A 11 -5.01 11.31 -12.65
CA MET A 11 -4.84 12.31 -11.60
C MET A 11 -5.97 13.34 -11.69
N ILE A 12 -6.48 13.73 -10.54
CA ILE A 12 -7.45 14.83 -10.47
C ILE A 12 -6.72 16.13 -10.88
N SER A 13 -7.23 16.78 -11.92
CA SER A 13 -6.75 18.09 -12.40
C SER A 13 -7.86 19.11 -12.26
N THR A 14 -7.49 20.41 -12.31
CA THR A 14 -8.46 21.52 -12.33
C THR A 14 -9.47 21.35 -13.47
N GLU A 15 -9.02 20.86 -14.63
CA GLU A 15 -9.90 20.61 -15.77
C GLU A 15 -10.95 19.54 -15.47
N ILE A 16 -10.55 18.43 -14.80
CA ILE A 16 -11.47 17.38 -14.38
C ILE A 16 -12.46 17.91 -13.35
N VAL A 17 -11.98 18.67 -12.36
CA VAL A 17 -12.85 19.26 -11.33
C VAL A 17 -13.87 20.21 -11.95
N ASN A 18 -13.47 21.04 -12.91
CA ASN A 18 -14.38 21.98 -13.59
C ASN A 18 -15.43 21.29 -14.47
N LYS A 19 -15.22 20.02 -14.84
CA LYS A 19 -16.21 19.22 -15.59
C LYS A 19 -17.17 18.45 -14.67
N PHE A 20 -16.98 18.55 -13.34
CA PHE A 20 -17.85 17.86 -12.39
C PHE A 20 -19.24 18.48 -12.39
N ASP A 21 -20.24 17.64 -12.59
CA ASP A 21 -21.65 18.01 -12.44
C ASP A 21 -22.12 17.69 -11.03
N PHE A 22 -22.12 18.70 -10.17
CA PHE A 22 -22.50 18.57 -8.76
C PHE A 22 -23.99 18.23 -8.58
N GLU A 23 -24.84 18.56 -9.55
CA GLU A 23 -26.28 18.25 -9.50
C GLU A 23 -26.55 16.74 -9.57
N GLN A 24 -25.63 15.96 -10.16
CA GLN A 24 -25.73 14.51 -10.22
C GLN A 24 -25.30 13.79 -8.93
N LEU A 25 -24.54 14.42 -8.06
CA LEU A 25 -23.97 13.79 -6.86
C LEU A 25 -25.02 13.19 -5.92
N PRO A 26 -26.13 13.87 -5.59
CA PRO A 26 -27.17 13.28 -4.73
C PRO A 26 -27.75 12.00 -5.32
N GLY A 27 -27.99 11.97 -6.63
CA GLY A 27 -28.50 10.80 -7.34
C GLY A 27 -27.51 9.64 -7.37
N ILE A 28 -26.22 9.92 -7.54
CA ILE A 28 -25.15 8.92 -7.47
C ILE A 28 -25.03 8.38 -6.04
N TYR A 29 -25.04 9.26 -5.05
CA TYR A 29 -24.98 8.86 -3.64
C TYR A 29 -26.14 7.94 -3.26
N ALA A 30 -27.37 8.32 -3.61
CA ALA A 30 -28.56 7.51 -3.33
C ALA A 30 -28.52 6.12 -4.02
N LYS A 31 -27.87 6.00 -5.18
CA LYS A 31 -27.65 4.70 -5.85
C LYS A 31 -26.60 3.87 -5.14
N LEU A 32 -25.50 4.49 -4.65
CA LEU A 32 -24.41 3.80 -3.96
C LEU A 32 -24.78 3.40 -2.54
N TYR A 33 -25.60 4.21 -1.87
CA TYR A 33 -26.00 4.00 -0.47
C TYR A 33 -27.54 4.00 -0.33
N PRO A 34 -28.23 3.03 -0.95
CA PRO A 34 -29.70 2.98 -0.90
C PRO A 34 -30.25 2.54 0.46
N GLY A 35 -29.38 2.15 1.38
CA GLY A 35 -29.67 1.71 2.74
C GLY A 35 -28.45 1.12 3.41
N ALA A 36 -28.61 0.61 4.63
CA ALA A 36 -27.52 0.12 5.46
C ALA A 36 -27.19 -1.37 5.28
N ASN A 37 -27.76 -2.03 4.27
CA ASN A 37 -27.50 -3.44 4.02
C ASN A 37 -26.01 -3.69 3.73
N GLY A 38 -25.42 -4.61 4.50
CA GLY A 38 -24.00 -4.96 4.36
C GLY A 38 -23.06 -3.98 5.04
N PHE A 39 -23.55 -2.94 5.71
CA PHE A 39 -22.72 -2.07 6.54
C PHE A 39 -22.35 -2.75 7.84
N VAL A 40 -21.11 -2.58 8.26
CA VAL A 40 -20.61 -3.00 9.55
C VAL A 40 -20.32 -1.75 10.37
N PHE A 41 -21.10 -1.54 11.43
CA PHE A 41 -20.89 -0.44 12.36
C PHE A 41 -20.02 -0.93 13.52
N THR A 42 -18.85 -0.34 13.68
CA THR A 42 -17.90 -0.71 14.73
C THR A 42 -17.78 0.41 15.75
N PHE A 43 -18.00 0.08 17.01
CA PHE A 43 -17.84 1.00 18.13
C PHE A 43 -16.72 0.49 19.03
N VAL A 44 -15.75 1.35 19.32
CA VAL A 44 -14.62 1.04 20.19
C VAL A 44 -14.37 2.20 21.14
N GLY A 45 -14.32 1.91 22.43
CA GLY A 45 -14.10 2.93 23.46
C GLY A 45 -14.64 2.50 24.83
N ASN A 46 -14.68 3.43 25.76
CA ASN A 46 -15.33 3.22 27.05
C ASN A 46 -16.88 3.35 26.87
N ILE A 47 -17.49 2.27 26.42
CA ILE A 47 -18.91 2.23 26.05
C ILE A 47 -19.63 1.25 26.96
N ASP A 48 -20.72 1.73 27.55
CA ASP A 48 -21.69 0.89 28.21
C ASP A 48 -22.71 0.35 27.19
N PRO A 49 -22.77 -0.98 26.95
CA PRO A 49 -23.69 -1.57 25.97
C PRO A 49 -25.17 -1.25 26.24
N GLU A 50 -25.60 -1.17 27.49
CA GLU A 50 -27.01 -0.90 27.85
C GLU A 50 -27.39 0.54 27.48
N THR A 51 -26.49 1.48 27.65
CA THR A 51 -26.68 2.87 27.23
C THR A 51 -26.59 3.03 25.71
N LEU A 52 -25.67 2.29 25.03
CA LEU A 52 -25.49 2.38 23.59
C LEU A 52 -26.65 1.74 22.83
N LYS A 53 -27.18 0.61 23.30
CA LYS A 53 -28.17 -0.18 22.59
C LYS A 53 -29.38 0.62 22.11
N PRO A 54 -30.09 1.39 22.97
CA PRO A 54 -31.24 2.17 22.52
C PRO A 54 -30.88 3.25 21.51
N LEU A 55 -29.67 3.79 21.56
CA LEU A 55 -29.18 4.76 20.58
C LEU A 55 -28.92 4.08 19.22
N VAL A 56 -28.32 2.89 19.22
CA VAL A 56 -28.12 2.10 18.00
C VAL A 56 -29.44 1.70 17.38
N GLU A 57 -30.41 1.23 18.19
CA GLU A 57 -31.75 0.89 17.71
C GLU A 57 -32.47 2.11 17.11
N LYS A 58 -32.36 3.27 17.75
CA LYS A 58 -32.99 4.50 17.29
C LYS A 58 -32.35 5.07 16.02
N TYR A 59 -31.02 5.15 15.94
CA TYR A 59 -30.34 5.91 14.91
C TYR A 59 -29.78 5.02 13.79
N ILE A 60 -29.36 3.79 14.08
CA ILE A 60 -28.82 2.86 13.09
C ILE A 60 -29.89 1.88 12.65
N GLY A 61 -30.64 1.31 13.60
CA GLY A 61 -31.72 0.38 13.30
C GLY A 61 -32.86 0.99 12.49
N SER A 62 -33.02 2.33 12.51
CA SER A 62 -33.98 3.06 11.70
C SER A 62 -33.51 3.39 10.27
N ILE A 63 -32.23 3.13 9.94
CA ILE A 63 -31.74 3.35 8.58
C ILE A 63 -32.44 2.37 7.63
N PRO A 64 -33.02 2.83 6.53
CA PRO A 64 -33.70 1.95 5.57
C PRO A 64 -32.82 0.80 5.12
N ALA A 65 -33.39 -0.39 5.01
CA ALA A 65 -32.73 -1.52 4.39
C ALA A 65 -32.91 -1.43 2.85
N ALA A 66 -31.82 -1.57 2.10
CA ALA A 66 -31.91 -1.68 0.66
C ALA A 66 -32.56 -3.01 0.28
N ARG A 67 -33.39 -3.02 -0.77
CA ARG A 67 -34.04 -4.25 -1.26
C ARG A 67 -33.05 -5.26 -1.84
N LYS A 68 -31.93 -4.78 -2.38
CA LYS A 68 -30.85 -5.61 -2.96
C LYS A 68 -29.50 -5.10 -2.49
N PRO A 69 -28.55 -5.99 -2.16
CA PRO A 69 -27.19 -5.59 -1.88
C PRO A 69 -26.56 -5.01 -3.13
N ILE A 70 -25.70 -4.01 -2.96
CA ILE A 70 -24.87 -3.51 -4.06
C ILE A 70 -23.66 -4.44 -4.17
N ASN A 71 -23.55 -5.09 -5.33
CA ASN A 71 -22.41 -5.92 -5.62
C ASN A 71 -21.26 -5.06 -6.18
N TYR A 72 -20.06 -5.43 -5.83
CA TYR A 72 -18.87 -4.85 -6.43
C TYR A 72 -18.84 -5.16 -7.94
N VAL A 73 -18.56 -4.14 -8.74
CA VAL A 73 -18.33 -4.28 -10.18
C VAL A 73 -16.84 -4.02 -10.44
N ASP A 74 -16.15 -5.03 -10.95
CA ASP A 74 -14.77 -4.90 -11.37
C ASP A 74 -14.64 -3.98 -12.59
N ASP A 75 -14.03 -2.81 -12.39
CA ASP A 75 -13.82 -1.82 -13.44
C ASP A 75 -12.67 -2.17 -14.41
N LYS A 76 -11.99 -3.29 -14.14
CA LYS A 76 -10.84 -3.80 -14.90
C LYS A 76 -9.69 -2.80 -15.05
N ALA A 77 -9.63 -1.78 -14.19
CA ALA A 77 -8.54 -0.84 -14.15
C ALA A 77 -7.37 -1.42 -13.32
N TYR A 78 -6.61 -2.30 -13.93
CA TYR A 78 -5.48 -2.98 -13.32
C TYR A 78 -4.14 -2.34 -13.70
N PRO A 79 -3.10 -2.51 -12.88
CA PRO A 79 -1.75 -2.18 -13.29
C PRO A 79 -1.36 -2.89 -14.58
N VAL A 80 -0.54 -2.23 -15.39
CA VAL A 80 0.01 -2.80 -16.61
C VAL A 80 0.83 -4.04 -16.31
N LYS A 81 0.84 -5.00 -17.24
CA LYS A 81 1.64 -6.21 -17.16
C LYS A 81 2.98 -5.99 -17.85
N GLY A 82 3.99 -6.71 -17.38
CA GLY A 82 5.34 -6.62 -17.89
C GLY A 82 6.13 -5.44 -17.32
N GLU A 83 7.29 -5.21 -17.86
CA GLU A 83 8.14 -4.07 -17.50
C GLU A 83 7.82 -2.87 -18.40
N VAL A 84 7.54 -1.74 -17.80
CA VAL A 84 7.28 -0.46 -18.47
C VAL A 84 8.17 0.60 -17.87
N THR A 85 8.94 1.30 -18.72
CA THR A 85 9.78 2.43 -18.30
C THR A 85 9.27 3.69 -18.96
N GLU A 86 9.10 4.74 -18.17
CA GLU A 86 8.78 6.07 -18.67
C GLU A 86 9.68 7.10 -18.00
N GLU A 87 10.39 7.85 -18.82
CA GLU A 87 11.21 8.97 -18.40
C GLU A 87 10.71 10.25 -19.06
N PHE A 88 10.56 11.29 -18.27
CA PHE A 88 10.10 12.59 -18.77
C PHE A 88 10.74 13.73 -17.99
N THR A 89 10.71 14.93 -18.58
CA THR A 89 11.21 16.14 -17.94
C THR A 89 10.09 17.05 -17.51
N ALA A 90 10.26 17.73 -16.37
CA ALA A 90 9.33 18.72 -15.87
C ALA A 90 10.06 19.96 -15.35
N PRO A 91 9.49 21.19 -15.50
CA PRO A 91 10.03 22.37 -14.86
C PRO A 91 9.95 22.22 -13.33
N MET A 92 11.03 22.54 -12.64
CA MET A 92 11.13 22.44 -11.19
C MET A 92 11.85 23.65 -10.61
N GLN A 93 11.39 24.16 -9.47
CA GLN A 93 12.08 25.23 -8.75
C GLN A 93 13.44 24.77 -8.19
N GLN A 94 13.50 23.53 -7.72
CA GLN A 94 14.73 22.87 -7.27
C GLN A 94 14.98 21.67 -8.14
N PRO A 95 16.05 21.67 -8.96
CA PRO A 95 16.38 20.56 -9.83
C PRO A 95 16.63 19.28 -9.03
N LYS A 96 15.89 18.25 -9.35
CA LYS A 96 16.07 16.90 -8.77
C LYS A 96 15.55 15.85 -9.73
N VAL A 97 16.06 14.63 -9.61
CA VAL A 97 15.51 13.45 -10.28
C VAL A 97 14.63 12.71 -9.28
N SER A 98 13.37 12.50 -9.63
CA SER A 98 12.43 11.70 -8.84
C SER A 98 12.24 10.35 -9.48
N VAL A 99 12.53 9.28 -8.73
CA VAL A 99 12.42 7.88 -9.17
C VAL A 99 11.29 7.19 -8.43
N ASN A 100 10.41 6.52 -9.17
CA ASN A 100 9.34 5.71 -8.63
C ASN A 100 9.27 4.37 -9.35
N TYR A 101 9.46 3.28 -8.61
CA TYR A 101 9.30 1.91 -9.08
C TYR A 101 8.07 1.32 -8.43
N TYR A 102 7.19 0.75 -9.25
CA TYR A 102 5.94 0.16 -8.81
C TYR A 102 5.87 -1.31 -9.27
N PHE A 103 6.01 -2.21 -8.33
CA PHE A 103 5.82 -3.65 -8.52
C PHE A 103 4.38 -4.03 -8.20
N SER A 104 3.83 -4.97 -8.93
CA SER A 104 2.47 -5.47 -8.69
C SER A 104 2.32 -6.93 -9.09
N GLY A 105 1.36 -7.61 -8.45
CA GLY A 105 1.08 -9.00 -8.78
C GLY A 105 -0.15 -9.54 -8.04
N GLU A 106 -0.54 -10.75 -8.38
CA GLU A 106 -1.58 -11.48 -7.67
C GLU A 106 -0.97 -12.24 -6.50
N MET A 107 -1.66 -12.23 -5.36
CA MET A 107 -1.20 -12.89 -4.15
C MET A 107 -2.39 -13.14 -3.22
N PRO A 108 -2.55 -14.36 -2.69
CA PRO A 108 -3.60 -14.65 -1.71
C PRO A 108 -3.57 -13.68 -0.53
N TYR A 109 -4.73 -13.12 -0.20
CA TYR A 109 -4.87 -12.13 0.86
C TYR A 109 -4.89 -12.82 2.23
N THR A 110 -3.73 -13.23 2.69
CA THR A 110 -3.53 -13.88 4.00
C THR A 110 -2.69 -13.01 4.91
N LEU A 111 -2.85 -13.19 6.22
CA LEU A 111 -2.02 -12.50 7.19
C LEU A 111 -0.53 -12.82 6.99
N LYS A 112 -0.19 -14.08 6.69
CA LYS A 112 1.21 -14.49 6.44
C LYS A 112 1.81 -13.76 5.24
N ASN A 113 1.12 -13.72 4.10
CA ASN A 113 1.60 -13.04 2.90
C ASN A 113 1.73 -11.53 3.11
N LYS A 114 0.76 -10.93 3.79
CA LYS A 114 0.81 -9.52 4.15
C LYS A 114 2.03 -9.20 5.03
N MET A 115 2.30 -10.04 6.02
CA MET A 115 3.46 -9.86 6.90
C MET A 115 4.77 -10.14 6.17
N ALA A 116 4.86 -11.15 5.30
CA ALA A 116 6.05 -11.40 4.50
C ALA A 116 6.41 -10.20 3.60
N LEU A 117 5.41 -9.58 2.97
CA LEU A 117 5.62 -8.33 2.21
C LEU A 117 6.08 -7.18 3.12
N THR A 118 5.50 -7.06 4.32
CA THR A 118 5.93 -6.05 5.31
C THR A 118 7.38 -6.25 5.71
N PHE A 119 7.79 -7.49 6.01
CA PHE A 119 9.19 -7.80 6.36
C PHE A 119 10.14 -7.53 5.19
N LEU A 120 9.76 -7.86 3.96
CA LEU A 120 10.56 -7.52 2.77
C LEU A 120 10.75 -6.00 2.64
N THR A 121 9.69 -5.22 2.76
CA THR A 121 9.80 -3.76 2.64
C THR A 121 10.65 -3.14 3.75
N GLN A 122 10.59 -3.69 4.97
CA GLN A 122 11.43 -3.25 6.07
C GLN A 122 12.90 -3.65 5.87
N ALA A 123 13.17 -4.87 5.41
CA ALA A 123 14.53 -5.30 5.08
C ALA A 123 15.16 -4.42 3.98
N LEU A 124 14.39 -4.07 2.94
CA LEU A 124 14.83 -3.15 1.90
C LEU A 124 15.07 -1.74 2.43
N ASN A 125 14.17 -1.20 3.27
CA ASN A 125 14.38 0.11 3.88
C ASN A 125 15.68 0.15 4.72
N SER A 126 15.98 -0.92 5.47
CA SER A 126 17.23 -1.02 6.24
C SER A 126 18.46 -1.07 5.33
N ARG A 127 18.41 -1.84 4.23
CA ARG A 127 19.50 -1.93 3.25
C ARG A 127 19.75 -0.61 2.54
N TYR A 128 18.71 0.06 2.05
CA TYR A 128 18.84 1.34 1.36
C TYR A 128 19.33 2.47 2.27
N LEU A 129 19.04 2.39 3.58
CA LEU A 129 19.61 3.33 4.53
C LEU A 129 21.15 3.27 4.49
N VAL A 130 21.71 2.06 4.44
CA VAL A 130 23.17 1.86 4.40
C VAL A 130 23.72 2.12 3.00
N SER A 131 23.26 1.36 2.00
CA SER A 131 23.86 1.33 0.64
C SER A 131 23.66 2.64 -0.14
N ILE A 132 22.60 3.39 0.14
CA ILE A 132 22.27 4.62 -0.60
C ILE A 132 22.55 5.87 0.24
N ARG A 133 22.03 5.93 1.46
CA ARG A 133 22.15 7.15 2.26
C ARG A 133 23.54 7.29 2.90
N GLU A 134 24.03 6.23 3.56
CA GLU A 134 25.28 6.30 4.32
C GLU A 134 26.52 6.19 3.42
N GLU A 135 26.52 5.28 2.44
CA GLU A 135 27.66 5.06 1.58
C GLU A 135 27.76 6.05 0.42
N LYS A 136 26.63 6.46 -0.15
CA LYS A 136 26.60 7.32 -1.34
C LYS A 136 26.24 8.77 -1.04
N GLY A 137 25.44 9.05 -0.01
CA GLY A 137 25.04 10.41 0.35
C GLY A 137 24.18 11.12 -0.69
N GLY A 138 23.70 10.41 -1.71
CA GLY A 138 23.03 10.98 -2.89
C GLY A 138 21.55 11.24 -2.73
N THR A 139 20.96 10.92 -1.59
CA THR A 139 19.54 11.16 -1.30
C THR A 139 19.28 11.32 0.18
N TYR A 140 18.18 11.98 0.52
CA TYR A 140 17.69 12.04 1.90
C TYR A 140 17.14 10.68 2.40
N GLY A 141 16.82 9.76 1.50
CA GLY A 141 16.39 8.41 1.82
C GLY A 141 15.57 7.77 0.68
N VAL A 142 15.56 6.46 0.69
CA VAL A 142 14.71 5.64 -0.18
C VAL A 142 13.55 5.12 0.64
N ARG A 143 12.34 5.26 0.13
CA ARG A 143 11.12 4.79 0.79
C ARG A 143 10.57 3.57 0.08
N VAL A 144 10.43 2.47 0.82
CA VAL A 144 9.76 1.25 0.34
C VAL A 144 8.45 1.06 1.07
N GLN A 145 7.38 0.84 0.32
CA GLN A 145 6.04 0.60 0.87
C GLN A 145 5.40 -0.60 0.18
N GLY A 146 4.84 -1.50 0.98
CA GLY A 146 4.03 -2.62 0.52
C GLY A 146 2.55 -2.41 0.83
N SER A 147 1.69 -2.88 -0.05
CA SER A 147 0.24 -2.89 0.13
C SER A 147 -0.36 -4.17 -0.40
N THR A 148 -1.42 -4.63 0.24
CA THR A 148 -2.19 -5.79 -0.20
C THR A 148 -3.66 -5.42 -0.31
N LYS A 149 -4.36 -5.98 -1.28
CA LYS A 149 -5.80 -5.78 -1.50
C LYS A 149 -6.49 -7.13 -1.66
N TYR A 150 -7.72 -7.23 -1.16
CA TYR A 150 -8.57 -8.41 -1.33
C TYR A 150 -9.71 -8.19 -2.32
N ILE A 151 -10.10 -6.95 -2.57
CA ILE A 151 -11.14 -6.55 -3.52
C ILE A 151 -10.54 -5.53 -4.52
N PRO A 152 -10.81 -5.64 -5.81
CA PRO A 152 -11.65 -6.63 -6.54
C PRO A 152 -11.00 -8.00 -6.71
N ARG A 153 -9.69 -8.06 -6.55
CA ARG A 153 -8.86 -9.26 -6.64
C ARG A 153 -7.79 -9.24 -5.56
N GLU A 154 -7.37 -10.41 -5.15
CA GLU A 154 -6.31 -10.57 -4.20
C GLU A 154 -4.96 -10.23 -4.84
N THR A 155 -4.43 -9.06 -4.50
CA THR A 155 -3.22 -8.50 -5.11
C THR A 155 -2.31 -7.89 -4.08
N TYR A 156 -1.05 -7.73 -4.47
CA TYR A 156 -0.09 -6.90 -3.76
C TYR A 156 0.46 -5.80 -4.68
N SER A 157 1.00 -4.78 -4.08
CA SER A 157 1.91 -3.84 -4.72
C SER A 157 3.05 -3.47 -3.79
N MET A 158 4.20 -3.16 -4.37
CA MET A 158 5.35 -2.61 -3.66
C MET A 158 5.85 -1.40 -4.44
N THR A 159 6.03 -0.28 -3.75
CA THR A 159 6.54 0.96 -4.34
C THR A 159 7.88 1.29 -3.71
N ILE A 160 8.85 1.66 -4.54
CA ILE A 160 10.13 2.21 -4.12
C ILE A 160 10.24 3.61 -4.70
N SER A 161 10.47 4.59 -3.86
CA SER A 161 10.57 5.98 -4.30
C SER A 161 11.70 6.72 -3.61
N PHE A 162 12.41 7.56 -4.36
CA PHE A 162 13.45 8.44 -3.87
C PHE A 162 13.65 9.63 -4.80
N ASP A 163 14.21 10.69 -4.22
CA ASP A 163 14.69 11.86 -4.96
C ASP A 163 16.21 11.92 -4.85
N THR A 164 16.89 12.32 -5.93
CA THR A 164 18.34 12.46 -5.98
C THR A 164 18.75 13.55 -6.97
N ASN A 165 20.06 13.79 -7.12
CA ASN A 165 20.61 14.66 -8.16
C ASN A 165 20.79 13.88 -9.48
N GLU A 166 21.05 14.60 -10.56
CA GLU A 166 21.19 14.02 -11.91
C GLU A 166 22.39 13.07 -12.02
N GLU A 167 23.49 13.39 -11.34
CA GLU A 167 24.75 12.63 -11.43
C GLU A 167 24.64 11.24 -10.81
N MET A 168 23.82 11.09 -9.77
CA MET A 168 23.69 9.83 -9.02
C MET A 168 22.47 9.00 -9.44
N ALA A 169 21.57 9.58 -10.24
CA ALA A 169 20.27 8.97 -10.49
C ALA A 169 20.37 7.54 -11.05
N ASP A 170 21.24 7.32 -12.03
CA ASP A 170 21.34 6.02 -12.68
C ASP A 170 22.05 5.00 -11.78
N GLU A 171 23.11 5.39 -11.06
CA GLU A 171 23.79 4.53 -10.09
C GLU A 171 22.83 4.08 -8.96
N LEU A 172 22.03 5.01 -8.40
CA LEU A 172 21.10 4.67 -7.34
C LEU A 172 19.95 3.77 -7.82
N ARG A 173 19.50 3.93 -9.06
CA ARG A 173 18.53 3.05 -9.71
C ARG A 173 19.04 1.60 -9.80
N GLU A 174 20.31 1.42 -10.15
CA GLU A 174 20.95 0.10 -10.20
C GLU A 174 21.07 -0.51 -8.80
N ILE A 175 21.49 0.26 -7.80
CA ILE A 175 21.60 -0.19 -6.41
C ILE A 175 20.22 -0.65 -5.90
N VAL A 176 19.17 0.11 -6.18
CA VAL A 176 17.81 -0.25 -5.78
C VAL A 176 17.40 -1.63 -6.30
N MET A 177 17.64 -1.93 -7.56
CA MET A 177 17.31 -3.23 -8.14
C MET A 177 18.20 -4.34 -7.59
N LYS A 178 19.51 -4.09 -7.49
CA LYS A 178 20.48 -5.04 -6.96
C LYS A 178 20.16 -5.51 -5.54
N GLU A 179 19.69 -4.62 -4.67
CA GLU A 179 19.36 -5.00 -3.29
C GLU A 179 18.13 -5.93 -3.21
N ILE A 180 17.14 -5.77 -4.09
CA ILE A 180 16.01 -6.70 -4.17
C ILE A 180 16.47 -8.05 -4.69
N GLU A 181 17.29 -8.07 -5.74
CA GLU A 181 17.87 -9.25 -6.34
C GLU A 181 18.75 -10.01 -5.33
N GLU A 182 19.52 -9.29 -4.52
CA GLU A 182 20.33 -9.86 -3.45
C GLU A 182 19.49 -10.54 -2.37
N ILE A 183 18.38 -9.92 -1.94
CA ILE A 183 17.43 -10.57 -1.01
C ILE A 183 16.77 -11.80 -1.66
N ALA A 184 16.44 -11.72 -2.95
CA ALA A 184 15.87 -12.85 -3.67
C ALA A 184 16.87 -14.01 -3.81
N ALA A 185 18.15 -13.73 -4.04
CA ALA A 185 19.19 -14.75 -4.18
C ALA A 185 19.59 -15.36 -2.83
N ASN A 186 19.91 -14.53 -1.85
CA ASN A 186 20.62 -14.91 -0.63
C ASN A 186 19.76 -14.78 0.64
N GLY A 187 18.57 -14.18 0.56
CA GLY A 187 17.72 -13.85 1.70
C GLY A 187 18.15 -12.55 2.40
N PRO A 188 17.32 -12.07 3.33
CA PRO A 188 17.64 -10.91 4.16
C PRO A 188 18.65 -11.26 5.25
N LYS A 189 19.31 -10.26 5.83
CA LYS A 189 20.12 -10.47 7.04
C LYS A 189 19.23 -10.88 8.21
N SER A 190 19.61 -11.95 8.92
CA SER A 190 18.82 -12.46 10.05
C SER A 190 18.65 -11.42 11.17
N GLU A 191 19.66 -10.62 11.41
CA GLU A 191 19.63 -9.56 12.41
C GLU A 191 18.54 -8.51 12.09
N ASP A 192 18.41 -8.10 10.83
CA ASP A 192 17.37 -7.16 10.42
C ASP A 192 15.96 -7.75 10.65
N ILE A 193 15.78 -9.03 10.31
CA ILE A 193 14.49 -9.72 10.51
C ILE A 193 14.13 -9.81 11.99
N GLU A 194 15.07 -10.18 12.85
CA GLU A 194 14.81 -10.26 14.31
C GLU A 194 14.49 -8.89 14.90
N LYS A 195 15.23 -7.85 14.53
CA LYS A 195 14.96 -6.47 14.96
C LYS A 195 13.55 -6.01 14.56
N HIS A 196 13.14 -6.30 13.32
CA HIS A 196 11.79 -5.96 12.85
C HIS A 196 10.71 -6.80 13.54
N ARG A 197 10.98 -8.08 13.80
CA ARG A 197 10.09 -8.97 14.55
C ARG A 197 9.80 -8.42 15.94
N GLU A 198 10.85 -8.07 16.68
CA GLU A 198 10.72 -7.51 18.02
C GLU A 198 9.92 -6.20 18.00
N PHE A 199 10.24 -5.31 17.06
CA PHE A 199 9.52 -4.06 16.89
C PHE A 199 8.03 -4.29 16.60
N MET A 200 7.69 -5.21 15.71
CA MET A 200 6.30 -5.52 15.36
C MET A 200 5.53 -6.14 16.52
N LEU A 201 6.15 -7.04 17.28
CA LEU A 201 5.54 -7.64 18.47
C LEU A 201 5.31 -6.60 19.57
N LYS A 202 6.26 -5.67 19.76
CA LYS A 202 6.08 -4.56 20.70
C LYS A 202 4.96 -3.63 20.25
N SER A 203 4.95 -3.24 18.98
CA SER A 203 3.92 -2.37 18.40
C SER A 203 2.53 -3.01 18.48
N TRP A 204 2.46 -4.33 18.26
CA TRP A 204 1.24 -5.11 18.45
C TRP A 204 0.69 -4.99 19.86
N LYS A 205 1.52 -5.24 20.88
CA LYS A 205 1.10 -5.11 22.29
C LYS A 205 0.59 -3.71 22.61
N ASN A 206 1.31 -2.68 22.17
CA ASN A 206 0.90 -1.29 22.37
C ASN A 206 -0.44 -0.97 21.67
N SER A 207 -0.67 -1.57 20.49
CA SER A 207 -1.91 -1.33 19.73
C SER A 207 -3.15 -1.92 20.41
N LEU A 208 -3.00 -2.94 21.27
CA LEU A 208 -4.10 -3.49 22.06
C LEU A 208 -4.58 -2.54 23.16
N GLU A 209 -3.79 -1.55 23.51
CA GLU A 209 -4.14 -0.49 24.47
C GLU A 209 -4.81 0.72 23.77
N GLN A 210 -4.93 0.69 22.44
CA GLN A 210 -5.42 1.79 21.63
C GLN A 210 -6.75 1.46 20.97
N ASN A 211 -7.73 2.37 21.03
CA ASN A 211 -9.01 2.22 20.33
C ASN A 211 -8.81 2.00 18.82
N ALA A 212 -7.85 2.70 18.21
CA ALA A 212 -7.53 2.55 16.80
C ALA A 212 -7.04 1.13 16.46
N GLY A 213 -6.27 0.48 17.35
CA GLY A 213 -5.87 -0.92 17.19
C GLY A 213 -7.08 -1.84 17.12
N TRP A 214 -7.96 -1.77 18.10
CA TRP A 214 -9.18 -2.57 18.13
C TRP A 214 -10.07 -2.32 16.92
N MET A 215 -10.25 -1.06 16.51
CA MET A 215 -10.97 -0.71 15.29
C MET A 215 -10.42 -1.44 14.08
N ASN A 216 -9.10 -1.39 13.87
CA ASN A 216 -8.44 -2.06 12.74
C ASN A 216 -8.62 -3.59 12.78
N TYR A 217 -8.55 -4.21 13.95
CA TYR A 217 -8.68 -5.67 14.08
C TYR A 217 -10.10 -6.14 13.83
N ILE A 218 -11.09 -5.40 14.36
CA ILE A 218 -12.50 -5.71 14.13
C ILE A 218 -12.83 -5.53 12.64
N GLN A 219 -12.38 -4.45 12.01
CA GLN A 219 -12.58 -4.23 10.58
C GLN A 219 -11.90 -5.30 9.72
N ALA A 220 -10.69 -5.72 10.09
CA ALA A 220 -9.99 -6.79 9.38
C ALA A 220 -10.71 -8.15 9.49
N LYS A 221 -11.34 -8.43 10.62
CA LYS A 221 -12.12 -9.66 10.82
C LYS A 221 -13.43 -9.64 10.03
N TYR A 222 -14.22 -8.59 10.14
CA TYR A 222 -15.55 -8.51 9.51
C TYR A 222 -15.53 -8.10 8.04
N GLY A 223 -14.41 -7.53 7.54
CA GLY A 223 -14.19 -7.24 6.14
C GLY A 223 -13.56 -8.46 5.42
N PRO A 224 -12.22 -8.56 5.34
CA PRO A 224 -11.54 -9.63 4.63
C PRO A 224 -11.43 -10.97 5.40
N GLY A 225 -11.91 -11.07 6.63
CA GLY A 225 -11.85 -12.30 7.43
C GLY A 225 -10.50 -12.59 8.08
N LEU A 226 -9.66 -11.59 8.32
CA LEU A 226 -8.36 -11.77 8.96
C LEU A 226 -8.48 -11.76 10.49
N GLU A 227 -8.07 -12.86 11.12
CA GLU A 227 -8.11 -13.05 12.58
C GLU A 227 -6.85 -12.50 13.27
N TYR A 228 -6.65 -11.16 13.25
CA TYR A 228 -5.48 -10.53 13.85
C TYR A 228 -5.29 -10.89 15.32
N LEU A 229 -6.36 -10.82 16.13
CA LEU A 229 -6.27 -11.07 17.57
C LEU A 229 -5.83 -12.49 17.90
N LYS A 230 -6.14 -13.45 17.00
CA LYS A 230 -5.78 -14.86 17.19
C LYS A 230 -4.42 -15.19 16.60
N ASP A 231 -4.14 -14.71 15.40
CA ASP A 231 -3.09 -15.28 14.56
C ASP A 231 -1.85 -14.36 14.42
N TYR A 232 -1.97 -13.04 14.72
CA TYR A 232 -0.91 -12.08 14.43
C TYR A 232 0.43 -12.43 15.09
N GLU A 233 0.42 -12.66 16.40
CA GLU A 233 1.66 -12.96 17.14
C GLU A 233 2.30 -14.25 16.66
N GLN A 234 1.50 -15.30 16.42
CA GLN A 234 1.97 -16.56 15.91
C GLN A 234 2.57 -16.40 14.50
N VAL A 235 1.89 -15.68 13.61
CA VAL A 235 2.37 -15.42 12.24
C VAL A 235 3.70 -14.66 12.29
N ILE A 236 3.81 -13.58 13.08
CA ILE A 236 5.06 -12.80 13.20
C ILE A 236 6.21 -13.68 13.72
N ARG A 237 5.97 -14.53 14.73
CA ARG A 237 6.99 -15.41 15.27
C ARG A 237 7.42 -16.51 14.31
N SER A 238 6.51 -16.99 13.47
CA SER A 238 6.76 -18.10 12.53
C SER A 238 7.40 -17.66 11.20
N LEU A 239 7.40 -16.37 10.88
CA LEU A 239 8.03 -15.87 9.65
C LEU A 239 9.55 -16.10 9.68
N THR A 240 10.07 -16.64 8.59
CA THR A 240 11.49 -16.97 8.42
C THR A 240 12.15 -16.09 7.35
N ASN A 241 13.48 -16.11 7.32
CA ASN A 241 14.25 -15.50 6.22
C ASN A 241 13.85 -16.08 4.86
N ALA A 242 13.52 -17.38 4.82
CA ALA A 242 13.05 -18.04 3.60
C ALA A 242 11.70 -17.50 3.11
N ASP A 243 10.79 -17.14 4.02
CA ASP A 243 9.51 -16.51 3.64
C ASP A 243 9.73 -15.13 3.01
N VAL A 244 10.66 -14.34 3.54
CA VAL A 244 11.01 -13.01 2.99
C VAL A 244 11.74 -13.14 1.66
N GLN A 245 12.67 -14.11 1.55
CA GLN A 245 13.34 -14.44 0.29
C GLN A 245 12.34 -14.87 -0.79
N ALA A 246 11.39 -15.74 -0.44
CA ALA A 246 10.33 -16.18 -1.34
C ALA A 246 9.46 -15.00 -1.82
N MET A 247 9.18 -14.04 -0.93
CA MET A 247 8.44 -12.83 -1.29
C MET A 247 9.24 -11.96 -2.28
N ALA A 248 10.56 -11.78 -2.07
CA ALA A 248 11.41 -11.05 -3.01
C ALA A 248 11.46 -11.76 -4.38
N LYS A 249 11.63 -13.09 -4.40
CA LYS A 249 11.55 -13.89 -5.64
C LYS A 249 10.22 -13.72 -6.35
N LYS A 250 9.10 -13.69 -5.60
CA LYS A 250 7.79 -13.47 -6.18
C LYS A 250 7.66 -12.09 -6.80
N VAL A 251 8.09 -11.03 -6.09
CA VAL A 251 8.02 -9.65 -6.58
C VAL A 251 8.78 -9.47 -7.89
N LEU A 252 9.97 -10.07 -8.01
CA LEU A 252 10.76 -10.06 -9.24
C LEU A 252 10.16 -10.99 -10.31
N GLY A 253 9.74 -12.20 -9.91
CA GLY A 253 9.24 -13.24 -10.82
C GLY A 253 7.89 -12.93 -11.47
N ASP A 254 7.04 -12.13 -10.82
CA ASP A 254 5.78 -11.66 -11.42
C ASP A 254 6.04 -10.74 -12.64
N ASN A 255 7.24 -10.18 -12.73
CA ASN A 255 7.73 -9.36 -13.86
C ASN A 255 6.76 -8.23 -14.24
N ASN A 256 6.04 -7.66 -13.29
CA ASN A 256 5.19 -6.49 -13.48
C ASN A 256 5.82 -5.30 -12.75
N LEU A 257 6.58 -4.51 -13.47
CA LEU A 257 7.35 -3.38 -12.94
C LEU A 257 7.15 -2.14 -13.80
N VAL A 258 6.63 -1.09 -13.18
CA VAL A 258 6.58 0.24 -13.80
C VAL A 258 7.68 1.09 -13.18
N LYS A 259 8.60 1.56 -14.03
CA LYS A 259 9.70 2.47 -13.69
C LYS A 259 9.35 3.86 -14.21
N VAL A 260 9.20 4.82 -13.31
CA VAL A 260 8.93 6.21 -13.70
C VAL A 260 10.07 7.08 -13.18
N VAL A 261 10.70 7.83 -14.08
CA VAL A 261 11.78 8.76 -13.77
C VAL A 261 11.41 10.15 -14.28
N MET A 262 11.33 11.09 -13.38
CA MET A 262 11.11 12.49 -13.70
C MET A 262 12.43 13.26 -13.50
N ARG A 263 12.89 13.92 -14.56
CA ARG A 263 14.11 14.72 -14.54
C ARG A 263 13.79 16.21 -14.62
N PRO A 264 14.65 17.12 -14.15
CA PRO A 264 14.43 18.55 -14.35
C PRO A 264 14.49 18.89 -15.83
N ALA A 265 13.58 19.74 -16.29
CA ALA A 265 13.69 20.32 -17.63
C ALA A 265 14.96 21.18 -17.69
N LYS A 266 15.75 21.01 -18.75
CA LYS A 266 16.87 21.91 -18.99
C LYS A 266 16.34 23.33 -19.15
N GLU A 267 16.90 24.30 -18.42
CA GLU A 267 16.62 25.71 -18.68
C GLU A 267 16.91 25.98 -20.17
N LYS A 268 15.97 26.56 -20.87
CA LYS A 268 16.26 27.09 -22.21
C LYS A 268 17.34 28.13 -22.00
N ALA A 269 18.54 27.90 -22.54
CA ALA A 269 19.53 28.95 -22.68
C ALA A 269 18.86 30.08 -23.47
N GLU A 270 18.66 31.24 -22.82
CA GLU A 270 18.22 32.48 -23.47
C GLU A 270 19.28 32.98 -24.48
#